data_5b1a526bdbe7b7f182b204c2950d9a40
#
_entry.id   5b1a526bdbe7b7f182b204c2950d9a40
#
_cell.length_a   1.000
_cell.length_b   1.000
_cell.length_c   1.000
_cell.angle_alpha   90.00
_cell.angle_beta   90.00
_cell.angle_gamma   90.00
#
_symmetry.space_group_name_H-M   'P 1'
#
loop_
_entity.id
_entity.type
_entity.pdbx_description
1 polymer ?
#
loop_
_entity_poly.entity_id
_entity_poly.type
_entity_poly.pdbx_seq_one_letter_code
_entity_poly.pdbx_strand_id
1 'polypeptide(L)'
;MKPINKASPSKTESISMEFDLHHMPGKVWRALTDPVLLTEWLLPVVELKLEPGAAFMFRTQPHPGWDGTVNCRFVEIETHRKLSYTWDVPFLTTVVTFTLTPTESGTRLSLVQSGFRPDRKQASGGARYGWKMMSGKLVDLLGKIE
;
A
#
# COMPACT_ATOMS: atom_id res chain seq x y z
N MET A 1 17.91 30.37 -11.64
CA MET A 1 17.66 29.82 -11.36
C MET A 1 17.39 29.12 -11.16
N LYS A 2 17.26 28.90 -11.24
CA LYS A 2 16.86 28.12 -11.00
C LYS A 2 16.70 27.32 -10.49
N PRO A 3 16.66 27.30 -10.57
CA PRO A 3 16.43 26.37 -10.07
C PRO A 3 16.30 25.57 -9.58
N ILE A 4 16.22 25.69 -9.60
CA ILE A 4 16.07 25.00 -9.11
C ILE A 4 15.85 24.09 -8.80
N ASN A 5 15.81 24.21 -9.07
CA ASN A 5 15.47 23.30 -8.82
C ASN A 5 15.56 22.47 -8.46
N LYS A 6 15.46 22.43 -8.61
CA LYS A 6 15.64 21.68 -8.37
C LYS A 6 15.69 20.82 -7.89
N ALA A 7 15.52 21.23 -7.70
CA ALA A 7 15.71 20.35 -6.94
C ALA A 7 15.25 19.24 -7.08
N SER A 8 14.96 19.33 -7.46
CA SER A 8 14.57 18.24 -7.57
C SER A 8 15.31 16.99 -7.60
N PRO A 9 16.42 16.91 -7.17
CA PRO A 9 17.17 15.68 -7.08
C PRO A 9 16.50 14.70 -6.17
N SER A 10 15.81 15.20 -5.24
CA SER A 10 15.00 14.34 -4.40
C SER A 10 13.81 13.80 -5.16
N LYS A 11 13.84 13.93 -6.45
CA LYS A 11 12.75 13.39 -7.24
C LYS A 11 12.68 11.91 -7.07
N THR A 12 11.53 11.49 -6.63
CA THR A 12 11.20 10.08 -6.58
C THR A 12 10.02 9.85 -7.49
N GLU A 13 9.79 8.59 -7.83
CA GLU A 13 8.67 8.22 -8.67
C GLU A 13 7.61 7.55 -7.85
N SER A 14 6.39 7.58 -8.34
CA SER A 14 5.26 6.97 -7.69
C SER A 14 4.57 6.00 -8.62
N ILE A 15 3.98 4.98 -8.02
CA ILE A 15 3.06 4.08 -8.71
C ILE A 15 1.66 4.47 -8.26
N SER A 16 0.75 4.62 -9.21
CA SER A 16 -0.64 4.95 -8.90
C SER A 16 -1.57 3.97 -9.59
N MET A 17 -2.58 3.51 -8.85
CA MET A 17 -3.62 2.64 -9.38
C MET A 17 -4.96 3.05 -8.80
N GLU A 18 -6.03 2.87 -9.58
CA GLU A 18 -7.38 3.13 -9.11
C GLU A 18 -8.29 1.98 -9.46
N PHE A 19 -9.19 1.67 -8.55
CA PHE A 19 -10.14 0.57 -8.71
C PHE A 19 -11.53 1.04 -8.33
N ASP A 20 -12.52 0.72 -9.17
CA ASP A 20 -13.91 0.94 -8.82
C ASP A 20 -14.43 -0.36 -8.23
N LEU A 21 -14.74 -0.31 -6.93
CA LEU A 21 -15.17 -1.49 -6.19
C LEU A 21 -16.65 -1.35 -5.86
N HIS A 22 -17.42 -2.41 -6.14
CA HIS A 22 -18.86 -2.41 -5.90
C HIS A 22 -19.14 -2.86 -4.47
N HIS A 23 -18.50 -2.19 -3.52
CA HIS A 23 -18.61 -2.46 -2.09
C HIS A 23 -18.50 -1.16 -1.32
N MET A 24 -19.22 -1.05 -0.22
CA MET A 24 -19.23 0.17 0.58
C MET A 24 -17.86 0.44 1.21
N PRO A 25 -17.53 1.70 1.48
CA PRO A 25 -16.22 2.04 2.04
C PRO A 25 -15.88 1.31 3.34
N GLY A 26 -16.85 1.06 4.20
CA GLY A 26 -16.59 0.34 5.44
C GLY A 26 -16.09 -1.07 5.20
N LYS A 27 -16.62 -1.74 4.18
CA LYS A 27 -16.19 -3.09 3.84
C LYS A 27 -14.79 -3.08 3.25
N VAL A 28 -14.52 -2.13 2.36
CA VAL A 28 -13.19 -1.97 1.78
C VAL A 28 -12.18 -1.66 2.89
N TRP A 29 -12.55 -0.77 3.81
CA TRP A 29 -11.71 -0.41 4.94
C TRP A 29 -11.34 -1.64 5.78
N ARG A 30 -12.30 -2.53 6.02
CA ARG A 30 -12.02 -3.76 6.76
C ARG A 30 -10.95 -4.58 6.07
N ALA A 31 -11.02 -4.71 4.76
CA ALA A 31 -10.02 -5.48 4.00
C ALA A 31 -8.64 -4.85 4.09
N LEU A 32 -8.54 -3.54 4.32
CA LEU A 32 -7.28 -2.83 4.43
C LEU A 32 -6.70 -2.85 5.85
N THR A 33 -7.50 -3.15 6.86
CA THR A 33 -7.10 -2.99 8.26
C THR A 33 -7.24 -4.23 9.12
N ASP A 34 -7.98 -5.23 8.68
CA ASP A 34 -8.17 -6.46 9.44
C ASP A 34 -7.02 -7.44 9.15
N PRO A 35 -6.26 -7.86 10.17
CA PRO A 35 -5.11 -8.75 9.95
C PRO A 35 -5.46 -10.04 9.21
N VAL A 36 -6.60 -10.62 9.48
CA VAL A 36 -7.00 -11.85 8.81
C VAL A 36 -7.25 -11.59 7.33
N LEU A 37 -7.95 -10.51 7.02
CA LEU A 37 -8.23 -10.16 5.62
C LEU A 37 -6.98 -9.74 4.87
N LEU A 38 -6.09 -8.99 5.53
CA LEU A 38 -4.82 -8.60 4.92
C LEU A 38 -3.99 -9.80 4.52
N THR A 39 -4.01 -10.84 5.34
CA THR A 39 -3.28 -12.08 5.04
C THR A 39 -3.85 -12.75 3.78
N GLU A 40 -5.15 -12.58 3.54
CA GLU A 40 -5.80 -13.22 2.40
C GLU A 40 -5.45 -12.58 1.06
N TRP A 41 -5.28 -11.25 1.02
CA TRP A 41 -5.04 -10.59 -0.26
C TRP A 41 -3.67 -9.93 -0.39
N LEU A 42 -3.05 -9.58 0.71
CA LEU A 42 -1.78 -8.85 0.68
C LEU A 42 -0.64 -9.74 1.19
N LEU A 43 -0.39 -9.74 2.48
CA LEU A 43 0.67 -10.52 3.10
C LEU A 43 0.30 -10.78 4.56
N PRO A 44 0.85 -11.85 5.15
CA PRO A 44 0.71 -12.04 6.60
C PRO A 44 1.24 -10.82 7.34
N VAL A 45 0.49 -10.35 8.32
CA VAL A 45 0.84 -9.14 9.06
C VAL A 45 1.09 -9.47 10.52
N VAL A 46 2.08 -8.80 11.13
CA VAL A 46 2.50 -9.04 12.50
C VAL A 46 2.35 -7.74 13.29
N GLU A 47 1.74 -7.86 14.46
CA GLU A 47 1.62 -6.77 15.43
C GLU A 47 0.91 -5.53 14.89
N LEU A 48 -0.14 -5.77 14.10
CA LEU A 48 -0.91 -4.65 13.54
C LEU A 48 -1.70 -3.96 14.65
N LYS A 49 -1.43 -2.67 14.84
CA LYS A 49 -2.15 -1.84 15.77
C LYS A 49 -2.53 -0.57 15.03
N LEU A 50 -3.82 -0.34 14.89
CA LEU A 50 -4.31 0.74 14.04
C LEU A 50 -4.25 2.08 14.78
N GLU A 51 -3.04 2.61 14.92
CA GLU A 51 -2.79 3.90 15.56
C GLU A 51 -1.72 4.65 14.77
N PRO A 52 -1.86 5.97 14.64
CA PRO A 52 -0.81 6.76 13.98
C PRO A 52 0.53 6.58 14.69
N GLY A 53 1.59 6.37 13.92
CA GLY A 53 2.92 6.16 14.47
C GLY A 53 3.23 4.75 14.90
N ALA A 54 2.24 3.86 14.96
CA ALA A 54 2.46 2.49 15.40
C ALA A 54 3.20 1.70 14.32
N ALA A 55 4.17 0.91 14.75
CA ALA A 55 4.95 0.06 13.84
C ALA A 55 4.30 -1.30 13.73
N PHE A 56 4.41 -1.89 12.54
CA PHE A 56 3.96 -3.26 12.29
C PHE A 56 4.79 -3.82 11.15
N MET A 57 4.57 -5.09 10.80
CA MET A 57 5.35 -5.75 9.76
C MET A 57 4.47 -6.62 8.89
N PHE A 58 4.84 -6.70 7.62
CA PHE A 58 4.37 -7.77 6.75
C PHE A 58 5.49 -8.78 6.60
N ARG A 59 5.14 -10.04 6.39
CA ARG A 59 6.12 -11.10 6.17
C ARG A 59 5.79 -11.88 4.92
N THR A 60 6.84 -12.18 4.15
CA THR A 60 6.72 -13.02 2.97
C THR A 60 7.91 -13.97 2.93
N GLN A 61 8.05 -14.72 1.85
CA GLN A 61 9.15 -15.65 1.69
C GLN A 61 10.49 -14.94 1.67
N PRO A 62 11.49 -15.41 2.42
CA PRO A 62 12.81 -14.81 2.37
C PRO A 62 13.44 -15.00 0.98
N HIS A 63 14.32 -14.05 0.65
CA HIS A 63 15.12 -14.12 -0.57
C HIS A 63 16.57 -13.82 -0.19
N PRO A 64 17.55 -14.18 -1.02
CA PRO A 64 18.93 -13.84 -0.73
C PRO A 64 19.07 -12.34 -0.46
N GLY A 65 19.66 -11.99 0.69
CA GLY A 65 19.86 -10.61 1.09
C GLY A 65 18.65 -9.96 1.74
N TRP A 66 17.56 -10.71 1.94
CA TRP A 66 16.36 -10.15 2.56
C TRP A 66 15.61 -11.26 3.29
N ASP A 67 15.25 -11.01 4.54
CA ASP A 67 14.59 -12.02 5.36
C ASP A 67 13.07 -12.12 5.14
N GLY A 68 12.52 -11.37 4.19
CA GLY A 68 11.10 -11.40 3.88
C GLY A 68 10.27 -10.45 4.71
N THR A 69 10.89 -9.59 5.50
CA THR A 69 10.17 -8.66 6.36
C THR A 69 10.03 -7.30 5.69
N VAL A 70 8.81 -6.76 5.69
CA VAL A 70 8.55 -5.38 5.30
C VAL A 70 8.22 -4.62 6.57
N ASN A 71 9.04 -3.66 6.94
CA ASN A 71 8.81 -2.86 8.13
C ASN A 71 7.93 -1.68 7.79
N CYS A 72 6.88 -1.49 8.58
CA CYS A 72 5.88 -0.47 8.33
C CYS A 72 5.62 0.37 9.56
N ARG A 73 5.15 1.59 9.34
CA ARG A 73 4.73 2.49 10.41
C ARG A 73 3.59 3.33 9.87
N PHE A 74 2.50 3.38 10.61
CA PHE A 74 1.37 4.18 10.17
C PHE A 74 1.72 5.66 10.16
N VAL A 75 1.41 6.32 9.05
CA VAL A 75 1.61 7.76 8.88
C VAL A 75 0.30 8.49 9.10
N GLU A 76 -0.77 7.99 8.48
CA GLU A 76 -2.05 8.66 8.55
C GLU A 76 -3.17 7.64 8.55
N ILE A 77 -4.17 7.85 9.42
CA ILE A 77 -5.33 6.97 9.51
C ILE A 77 -6.57 7.85 9.62
N GLU A 78 -7.41 7.81 8.58
CA GLU A 78 -8.72 8.46 8.60
C GLU A 78 -9.74 7.38 8.28
N THR A 79 -10.47 6.96 9.27
CA THR A 79 -11.38 5.81 9.15
C THR A 79 -12.29 5.94 7.94
N HIS A 80 -12.30 4.89 7.12
CA HIS A 80 -13.09 4.76 5.89
C HIS A 80 -12.68 5.72 4.77
N ARG A 81 -11.60 6.50 4.94
CA ARG A 81 -11.21 7.50 3.95
C ARG A 81 -9.76 7.39 3.50
N LYS A 82 -8.84 7.22 4.43
CA LYS A 82 -7.43 7.26 4.06
C LYS A 82 -6.57 6.45 5.01
N LEU A 83 -5.66 5.67 4.45
CA LEU A 83 -4.72 4.88 5.22
C LEU A 83 -3.36 4.99 4.57
N SER A 84 -2.36 5.44 5.34
CA SER A 84 -1.02 5.60 4.80
C SER A 84 -0.01 5.00 5.77
N TYR A 85 0.97 4.28 5.24
CA TYR A 85 2.05 3.74 6.07
C TYR A 85 3.32 3.59 5.26
N THR A 86 4.45 3.57 5.96
CA THR A 86 5.73 3.34 5.30
C THR A 86 5.84 1.88 4.89
N TRP A 87 6.58 1.64 3.84
CA TRP A 87 6.86 0.30 3.33
C TRP A 87 8.36 0.23 3.15
N ASP A 88 9.04 -0.38 4.12
CA ASP A 88 10.48 -0.30 4.24
C ASP A 88 11.10 -1.68 4.10
N VAL A 89 11.91 -1.85 3.08
CA VAL A 89 12.72 -3.05 2.86
C VAL A 89 14.18 -2.60 2.78
N PRO A 90 15.17 -3.53 2.93
CA PRO A 90 16.57 -3.10 3.06
C PRO A 90 17.09 -2.20 1.95
N PHE A 91 16.55 -2.32 0.75
CA PHE A 91 17.06 -1.57 -0.40
C PHE A 91 16.11 -0.47 -0.86
N LEU A 92 15.00 -0.22 -0.14
CA LEU A 92 13.99 0.71 -0.61
C LEU A 92 13.04 1.13 0.51
N THR A 93 12.86 2.43 0.69
CA THR A 93 11.89 2.97 1.63
C THR A 93 10.85 3.77 0.85
N THR A 94 9.60 3.38 0.97
CA THR A 94 8.50 4.05 0.26
C THR A 94 7.35 4.29 1.23
N VAL A 95 6.33 5.01 0.74
CA VAL A 95 5.09 5.22 1.49
C VAL A 95 3.93 4.76 0.63
N VAL A 96 3.07 3.95 1.22
CA VAL A 96 1.86 3.45 0.56
C VAL A 96 0.67 4.23 1.11
N THR A 97 -0.15 4.74 0.22
CA THR A 97 -1.36 5.49 0.61
C THR A 97 -2.56 4.93 -0.11
N PHE A 98 -3.57 4.54 0.67
CA PHE A 98 -4.87 4.14 0.16
C PHE A 98 -5.86 5.26 0.44
N THR A 99 -6.60 5.67 -0.57
CA THR A 99 -7.66 6.67 -0.43
C THR A 99 -8.98 6.05 -0.90
N LEU A 100 -10.01 6.17 -0.07
CA LEU A 100 -11.33 5.62 -0.37
C LEU A 100 -12.28 6.78 -0.62
N THR A 101 -12.90 6.76 -1.80
CA THR A 101 -13.88 7.79 -2.17
C THR A 101 -15.21 7.10 -2.43
N PRO A 102 -16.28 7.46 -1.70
CA PRO A 102 -17.58 6.86 -1.96
C PRO A 102 -18.07 7.20 -3.36
N THR A 103 -18.68 6.23 -4.03
CA THR A 103 -19.31 6.43 -5.34
C THR A 103 -20.73 5.94 -5.28
N GLU A 104 -21.48 6.16 -6.35
CA GLU A 104 -22.88 5.71 -6.40
C GLU A 104 -22.99 4.20 -6.29
N SER A 105 -22.01 3.47 -6.83
CA SER A 105 -22.05 2.01 -6.85
C SER A 105 -21.16 1.36 -5.79
N GLY A 106 -20.43 2.15 -4.99
CA GLY A 106 -19.55 1.59 -3.97
C GLY A 106 -18.43 2.50 -3.57
N THR A 107 -17.20 2.11 -3.91
CA THR A 107 -16.00 2.84 -3.48
C THR A 107 -14.99 2.89 -4.62
N ARG A 108 -14.40 4.07 -4.82
CA ARG A 108 -13.19 4.18 -5.64
C ARG A 108 -12.01 4.09 -4.69
N LEU A 109 -11.17 3.09 -4.89
CA LEU A 109 -9.96 2.90 -4.12
C LEU A 109 -8.78 3.38 -4.93
N SER A 110 -8.04 4.34 -4.37
CA SER A 110 -6.81 4.83 -4.97
C SER A 110 -5.64 4.30 -4.17
N LEU A 111 -4.66 3.74 -4.85
CA LEU A 111 -3.42 3.24 -4.25
C LEU A 111 -2.26 4.01 -4.84
N VAL A 112 -1.46 4.63 -3.97
CA VAL A 112 -0.25 5.32 -4.41
C VAL A 112 0.91 4.80 -3.56
N GLN A 113 1.97 4.35 -4.21
CA GLN A 113 3.22 4.04 -3.51
C GLN A 113 4.27 5.01 -4.04
N SER A 114 4.81 5.84 -3.16
CA SER A 114 5.74 6.89 -3.52
C SER A 114 7.09 6.70 -2.85
N GLY A 115 8.13 7.27 -3.46
CA GLY A 115 9.48 7.19 -2.92
C GLY A 115 10.41 6.30 -3.72
N PHE A 116 10.00 5.84 -4.90
CA PHE A 116 10.88 5.04 -5.76
C PHE A 116 11.96 5.91 -6.37
N ARG A 117 13.18 5.41 -6.36
CA ARG A 117 14.29 6.11 -6.99
C ARG A 117 14.25 5.89 -8.49
N PRO A 118 14.43 6.94 -9.30
CA PRO A 118 14.40 6.79 -10.75
C PRO A 118 15.43 5.83 -11.30
N ASP A 119 16.55 5.66 -10.59
CA ASP A 119 17.62 4.73 -11.00
C ASP A 119 17.37 3.29 -10.59
N ARG A 120 16.20 3.01 -9.99
CA ARG A 120 15.84 1.67 -9.53
C ARG A 120 14.53 1.21 -10.17
N LYS A 121 14.53 1.18 -11.49
CA LYS A 121 13.29 0.87 -12.23
C LYS A 121 12.78 -0.55 -12.01
N GLN A 122 13.67 -1.48 -11.68
CA GLN A 122 13.23 -2.84 -11.36
C GLN A 122 12.36 -2.86 -10.12
N ALA A 123 12.69 -2.01 -9.13
CA ALA A 123 11.90 -1.96 -7.90
C ALA A 123 10.49 -1.45 -8.18
N SER A 124 10.36 -0.37 -8.95
CA SER A 124 9.03 0.16 -9.26
C SER A 124 8.24 -0.77 -10.16
N GLY A 125 8.90 -1.41 -11.14
CA GLY A 125 8.24 -2.38 -12.01
C GLY A 125 7.75 -3.59 -11.25
N GLY A 126 8.57 -4.10 -10.33
CA GLY A 126 8.18 -5.23 -9.49
C GLY A 126 7.02 -4.89 -8.58
N ALA A 127 7.05 -3.69 -7.99
CA ALA A 127 5.96 -3.26 -7.12
C ALA A 127 4.67 -3.09 -7.90
N ARG A 128 4.74 -2.52 -9.10
CA ARG A 128 3.55 -2.37 -9.95
C ARG A 128 2.93 -3.72 -10.27
N TYR A 129 3.76 -4.69 -10.62
CA TYR A 129 3.28 -6.04 -10.89
C TYR A 129 2.67 -6.68 -9.65
N GLY A 130 3.34 -6.53 -8.50
CA GLY A 130 2.84 -7.08 -7.24
C GLY A 130 1.49 -6.51 -6.84
N TRP A 131 1.34 -5.18 -6.94
CA TRP A 131 0.07 -4.53 -6.61
C TRP A 131 -1.04 -4.97 -7.55
N LYS A 132 -0.72 -5.16 -8.83
CA LYS A 132 -1.70 -5.62 -9.79
C LYS A 132 -2.22 -7.01 -9.42
N MET A 133 -1.33 -7.92 -9.03
CA MET A 133 -1.73 -9.25 -8.59
C MET A 133 -2.52 -9.21 -7.30
N MET A 134 -2.05 -8.44 -6.32
CA MET A 134 -2.70 -8.34 -5.01
C MET A 134 -4.06 -7.70 -5.12
N SER A 135 -4.20 -6.70 -6.00
CA SER A 135 -5.48 -6.04 -6.20
C SER A 135 -6.53 -7.01 -6.76
N GLY A 136 -6.11 -7.94 -7.62
CA GLY A 136 -7.02 -8.98 -8.10
C GLY A 136 -7.51 -9.85 -6.95
N LYS A 137 -6.62 -10.19 -6.02
CA LYS A 137 -7.01 -10.96 -4.84
C LYS A 137 -7.94 -10.16 -3.94
N LEU A 138 -7.73 -8.85 -3.83
CA LEU A 138 -8.60 -7.99 -3.04
C LEU A 138 -10.02 -7.98 -3.60
N VAL A 139 -10.14 -7.84 -4.92
CA VAL A 139 -11.45 -7.86 -5.57
C VAL A 139 -12.15 -9.18 -5.29
N ASP A 140 -11.43 -10.30 -5.43
CA ASP A 140 -12.01 -11.63 -5.17
C ASP A 140 -12.45 -11.76 -3.72
N LEU A 141 -11.61 -11.28 -2.79
CA LEU A 141 -11.92 -11.37 -1.37
C LEU A 141 -13.18 -10.57 -1.03
N LEU A 142 -13.29 -9.35 -1.56
CA LEU A 142 -14.45 -8.52 -1.29
C LEU A 142 -15.75 -9.18 -1.77
N GLY A 143 -15.68 -9.95 -2.83
CA GLY A 143 -16.85 -10.67 -3.31
C GLY A 143 -17.24 -11.86 -2.43
N LYS A 144 -16.35 -12.30 -1.53
CA LYS A 144 -16.60 -13.46 -0.67
C LYS A 144 -16.99 -13.09 0.75
N ILE A 145 -16.68 -11.91 1.21
CA ILE A 145 -16.97 -11.48 2.59
C ILE A 145 -18.19 -10.58 2.62
N GLU A 146 -18.72 -10.37 3.82
CA GLU A 146 -19.92 -9.54 4.00
C GLU A 146 -19.61 -8.13 4.45
#